data_4ceaec6bef3463e4f5d8713ed7a775fe
#
_entry.id   4ceaec6bef3463e4f5d8713ed7a775fe
#
_cell.length_a   1.000
_cell.length_b   1.000
_cell.length_c   1.000
_cell.angle_alpha   90.00
_cell.angle_beta   90.00
_cell.angle_gamma   90.00
#
_symmetry.space_group_name_H-M   'P 1'
#
loop_
_entity.id
_entity.type
_entity.pdbx_description
1 polymer ?
#
loop_
_entity_poly.entity_id
_entity_poly.type
_entity_poly.pdbx_seq_one_letter_code
_entity_poly.pdbx_strand_id
1 'polypeptide(L)'
;MFSSLRYEINPSKELRDCAERHLNSLPNAARLLRSIDLASDFCVVVAMDGEQLVGVATIKSLVQGKNGELGHLFVLPEYQRQGIAKELTRLRIEYAKAHGLDLLYAVIKDHNEASASNLVQHGFVRYGWFYSLSNSGLKFAWYFMTLAEGLDAEVVMQTLTHPRRRCE
;
A
#
# COMPACT_ATOMS: atom_id res chain seq x y z
N MET A 1 -25.71 2.74 -9.72
CA MET A 1 -25.56 1.32 -9.38
C MET A 1 -24.30 0.78 -10.04
N PHE A 2 -23.34 0.33 -9.26
CA PHE A 2 -22.06 -0.17 -9.78
C PHE A 2 -22.17 -1.67 -10.01
N SER A 3 -22.89 -2.03 -11.04
CA SER A 3 -23.24 -3.43 -11.31
C SER A 3 -22.12 -4.25 -11.94
N SER A 4 -20.94 -3.63 -12.20
CA SER A 4 -19.87 -4.27 -12.96
C SER A 4 -18.49 -4.13 -12.35
N LEU A 5 -18.40 -3.84 -11.03
CA LEU A 5 -17.11 -3.80 -10.34
C LEU A 5 -16.46 -5.19 -10.36
N ARG A 6 -15.23 -5.23 -10.85
CA ARG A 6 -14.38 -6.42 -10.80
C ARG A 6 -13.00 -6.05 -10.33
N TYR A 7 -12.30 -7.01 -9.78
CA TYR A 7 -10.94 -6.84 -9.28
C TYR A 7 -10.01 -7.82 -9.99
N GLU A 8 -8.83 -7.35 -10.36
CA GLU A 8 -7.82 -8.18 -10.98
C GLU A 8 -6.51 -8.07 -10.20
N ILE A 9 -5.92 -9.21 -9.88
CA ILE A 9 -4.61 -9.30 -9.22
C ILE A 9 -3.57 -9.57 -10.31
N ASN A 10 -2.49 -8.78 -10.31
CA ASN A 10 -1.43 -8.85 -11.32
C ASN A 10 -2.00 -8.86 -12.74
N PRO A 11 -2.71 -7.79 -13.12
CA PRO A 11 -3.39 -7.72 -14.40
C PRO A 11 -2.41 -7.75 -15.58
N SER A 12 -2.96 -7.76 -16.80
CA SER A 12 -2.16 -7.68 -18.03
C SER A 12 -1.21 -6.48 -18.01
N LYS A 13 -0.16 -6.57 -18.84
CA LYS A 13 0.80 -5.47 -18.97
C LYS A 13 0.11 -4.17 -19.38
N GLU A 14 -0.83 -4.24 -20.32
CA GLU A 14 -1.58 -3.08 -20.82
C GLU A 14 -2.37 -2.40 -19.70
N LEU A 15 -3.04 -3.17 -18.87
CA LEU A 15 -3.83 -2.63 -17.75
C LEU A 15 -2.91 -2.10 -16.63
N ARG A 16 -1.79 -2.77 -16.39
CA ARG A 16 -0.77 -2.30 -15.44
C ARG A 16 -0.16 -0.98 -15.90
N ASP A 17 0.18 -0.86 -17.18
CA ASP A 17 0.70 0.38 -17.75
C ASP A 17 -0.34 1.50 -17.68
N CYS A 18 -1.62 1.19 -17.85
CA CYS A 18 -2.72 2.15 -17.66
C CYS A 18 -2.78 2.64 -16.22
N ALA A 19 -2.71 1.73 -15.25
CA ALA A 19 -2.69 2.08 -13.82
C ALA A 19 -1.48 2.95 -13.47
N GLU A 20 -0.32 2.63 -13.99
CA GLU A 20 0.92 3.38 -13.78
C GLU A 20 0.82 4.81 -14.34
N ARG A 21 0.34 4.96 -15.56
CA ARG A 21 0.10 6.29 -16.14
C ARG A 21 -0.88 7.10 -15.30
N HIS A 22 -1.93 6.47 -14.80
CA HIS A 22 -2.92 7.14 -13.95
C HIS A 22 -2.28 7.65 -12.65
N LEU A 23 -1.54 6.80 -11.96
CA LEU A 23 -0.84 7.18 -10.72
C LEU A 23 0.16 8.31 -10.95
N ASN A 24 0.90 8.28 -12.05
CA ASN A 24 1.88 9.31 -12.40
C ASN A 24 1.23 10.63 -12.82
N SER A 25 -0.05 10.62 -13.19
CA SER A 25 -0.80 11.84 -13.55
C SER A 25 -1.38 12.57 -12.33
N LEU A 26 -1.37 11.98 -11.15
CA LEU A 26 -1.93 12.59 -9.94
C LEU A 26 -1.07 13.79 -9.50
N PRO A 27 -1.70 14.84 -8.91
CA PRO A 27 -0.96 16.05 -8.51
C PRO A 27 0.22 15.81 -7.58
N ASN A 28 0.13 14.80 -6.72
CA ASN A 28 1.21 14.46 -5.79
C ASN A 28 2.37 13.71 -6.45
N ALA A 29 2.16 13.09 -7.61
CA ALA A 29 3.20 12.37 -8.34
C ALA A 29 4.32 13.29 -8.83
N ALA A 30 3.98 14.53 -9.18
CA ALA A 30 4.95 15.53 -9.62
C ALA A 30 6.00 15.90 -8.56
N ARG A 31 5.74 15.57 -7.29
CA ARG A 31 6.68 15.80 -6.17
C ARG A 31 7.62 14.62 -5.92
N LEU A 32 7.42 13.50 -6.61
CA LEU A 32 8.28 12.34 -6.49
C LEU A 32 9.57 12.59 -7.27
N LEU A 33 10.69 12.16 -6.69
CA LEU A 33 11.99 12.22 -7.36
C LEU A 33 12.08 11.26 -8.54
N ARG A 34 11.21 10.25 -8.54
CA ARG A 34 11.09 9.24 -9.61
C ARG A 34 9.63 9.01 -9.93
N SER A 35 9.33 8.71 -11.18
CA SER A 35 8.02 8.23 -11.56
C SER A 35 7.72 6.88 -10.90
N ILE A 36 6.44 6.61 -10.69
CA ILE A 36 5.98 5.34 -10.16
C ILE A 36 6.17 4.28 -11.23
N ASP A 37 6.79 3.17 -10.85
CA ASP A 37 7.03 2.00 -11.70
C ASP A 37 6.38 0.78 -11.05
N LEU A 38 5.28 0.32 -11.62
CA LEU A 38 4.54 -0.84 -11.10
C LEU A 38 5.14 -2.17 -11.56
N ALA A 39 6.04 -2.16 -12.54
CA ALA A 39 6.65 -3.39 -13.06
C ALA A 39 7.51 -4.09 -12.01
N SER A 40 8.10 -3.34 -11.08
CA SER A 40 8.92 -3.88 -9.99
C SER A 40 8.12 -4.27 -8.75
N ASP A 41 6.83 -3.97 -8.68
CA ASP A 41 6.02 -4.26 -7.52
C ASP A 41 5.71 -5.77 -7.43
N PHE A 42 5.68 -6.27 -6.20
CA PHE A 42 5.41 -7.68 -5.93
C PHE A 42 3.97 -8.07 -6.31
N CYS A 43 3.03 -7.16 -6.08
CA CYS A 43 1.62 -7.38 -6.38
C CYS A 43 0.97 -6.07 -6.80
N VAL A 44 0.21 -6.10 -7.87
CA VAL A 44 -0.64 -4.99 -8.30
C VAL A 44 -2.07 -5.49 -8.33
N VAL A 45 -2.97 -4.77 -7.67
CA VAL A 45 -4.41 -5.06 -7.69
C VAL A 45 -5.12 -3.86 -8.28
N VAL A 46 -6.02 -4.09 -9.20
CA VAL A 46 -6.84 -3.05 -9.83
C VAL A 46 -8.32 -3.32 -9.60
N ALA A 47 -9.08 -2.24 -9.48
CA ALA A 47 -10.54 -2.27 -9.49
C ALA A 47 -11.03 -1.64 -10.79
N MET A 48 -11.95 -2.32 -11.46
CA MET A 48 -12.51 -1.91 -12.74
C MET A 48 -14.02 -1.78 -12.64
N ASP A 49 -14.57 -0.75 -13.23
CA ASP A 49 -16.00 -0.65 -13.49
C ASP A 49 -16.19 -0.69 -15.01
N GLY A 50 -16.63 -1.84 -15.51
CA GLY A 50 -16.56 -2.10 -16.95
C GLY A 50 -15.12 -2.05 -17.45
N GLU A 51 -14.83 -1.14 -18.36
CA GLU A 51 -13.49 -0.92 -18.90
C GLU A 51 -12.75 0.25 -18.23
N GLN A 52 -13.39 0.91 -17.28
CA GLN A 52 -12.81 2.04 -16.58
C GLN A 52 -12.01 1.58 -15.37
N LEU A 53 -10.75 2.00 -15.29
CA LEU A 53 -9.94 1.82 -14.07
C LEU A 53 -10.44 2.79 -13.00
N VAL A 54 -10.87 2.25 -11.86
CA VAL A 54 -11.43 3.05 -10.77
C VAL A 54 -10.62 2.98 -9.48
N GLY A 55 -9.74 2.03 -9.36
CA GLY A 55 -8.86 1.91 -8.19
C GLY A 55 -7.63 1.08 -8.48
N VAL A 56 -6.57 1.34 -7.71
CA VAL A 56 -5.33 0.59 -7.76
C VAL A 56 -4.70 0.54 -6.37
N ALA A 57 -4.06 -0.57 -6.06
CA ALA A 57 -3.26 -0.72 -4.85
C ALA A 57 -2.16 -1.75 -5.10
N THR A 58 -1.04 -1.62 -4.40
CA THR A 58 0.10 -2.50 -4.62
C THR A 58 0.68 -3.04 -3.33
N ILE A 59 1.46 -4.11 -3.46
CA ILE A 59 2.53 -4.46 -2.54
C ILE A 59 3.81 -4.18 -3.30
N LYS A 60 4.64 -3.29 -2.77
CA LYS A 60 5.92 -2.93 -3.39
C LYS A 60 6.89 -4.10 -3.40
N SER A 61 8.04 -3.93 -4.03
CA SER A 61 9.12 -4.91 -4.00
C SER A 61 9.44 -5.33 -2.57
N LEU A 62 9.65 -6.62 -2.37
CA LEU A 62 9.91 -7.18 -1.05
C LEU A 62 11.23 -6.65 -0.48
N VAL A 63 11.24 -6.41 0.83
CA VAL A 63 12.40 -5.89 1.56
C VAL A 63 12.83 -6.92 2.59
N GLN A 64 14.14 -7.14 2.67
CA GLN A 64 14.75 -8.05 3.65
C GLN A 64 14.07 -9.42 3.71
N GLY A 65 13.96 -10.08 2.57
CA GLY A 65 13.33 -11.37 2.45
C GLY A 65 11.86 -11.27 2.06
N LYS A 66 10.96 -11.55 3.01
CA LYS A 66 9.52 -11.70 2.74
C LYS A 66 8.67 -10.64 3.43
N ASN A 67 9.18 -9.42 3.51
CA ASN A 67 8.43 -8.28 4.06
C ASN A 67 7.95 -7.39 2.92
N GLY A 68 6.66 -7.10 2.88
CA GLY A 68 6.04 -6.31 1.82
C GLY A 68 5.46 -5.00 2.32
N GLU A 69 5.75 -3.90 1.63
CA GLU A 69 5.15 -2.60 1.90
C GLU A 69 3.88 -2.43 1.07
N LEU A 70 2.77 -2.11 1.73
CA LEU A 70 1.56 -1.69 1.04
C LEU A 70 1.78 -0.30 0.44
N GLY A 71 1.47 -0.14 -0.85
CA GLY A 71 1.69 1.13 -1.52
C GLY A 71 0.62 1.48 -2.55
N HIS A 72 0.70 2.70 -3.02
CA HIS A 72 -0.06 3.22 -4.16
C HIS A 72 -1.57 2.98 -4.12
N LEU A 73 -2.17 2.99 -2.90
CA LEU A 73 -3.62 2.88 -2.78
C LEU A 73 -4.29 4.15 -3.30
N PHE A 74 -5.08 4.00 -4.34
CA PHE A 74 -5.85 5.08 -4.93
C PHE A 74 -7.21 4.60 -5.43
N VAL A 75 -8.24 5.39 -5.18
CA VAL A 75 -9.59 5.17 -5.68
C VAL A 75 -10.09 6.50 -6.25
N LEU A 76 -10.67 6.47 -7.45
CA LEU A 76 -11.23 7.66 -8.07
C LEU A 76 -12.23 8.34 -7.10
N PRO A 77 -12.22 9.69 -7.02
CA PRO A 77 -13.07 10.41 -6.07
C PRO A 77 -14.55 10.01 -6.11
N GLU A 78 -15.12 9.84 -7.31
CA GLU A 78 -16.51 9.44 -7.51
C GLU A 78 -16.83 8.01 -7.09
N TYR A 79 -15.79 7.18 -6.86
CA TYR A 79 -15.92 5.79 -6.41
C TYR A 79 -15.53 5.59 -4.96
N GLN A 80 -15.13 6.64 -4.25
CA GLN A 80 -14.76 6.56 -2.85
C GLN A 80 -15.95 6.27 -1.95
N ARG A 81 -15.68 5.75 -0.74
CA ARG A 81 -16.67 5.41 0.30
C ARG A 81 -17.66 4.32 -0.14
N GLN A 82 -17.24 3.43 -1.03
CA GLN A 82 -18.05 2.32 -1.53
C GLN A 82 -17.40 0.97 -1.28
N GLY A 83 -16.39 0.93 -0.43
CA GLY A 83 -15.72 -0.31 -0.05
C GLY A 83 -14.60 -0.76 -0.99
N ILE A 84 -14.25 0.01 -2.03
CA ILE A 84 -13.21 -0.38 -2.99
C ILE A 84 -11.83 -0.42 -2.32
N ALA A 85 -11.46 0.60 -1.55
CA ALA A 85 -10.18 0.60 -0.82
C ALA A 85 -10.08 -0.57 0.15
N LYS A 86 -11.18 -0.88 0.84
CA LYS A 86 -11.28 -2.03 1.74
C LYS A 86 -11.02 -3.35 1.00
N GLU A 87 -11.64 -3.54 -0.14
CA GLU A 87 -11.49 -4.75 -0.95
C GLU A 87 -10.08 -4.86 -1.54
N LEU A 88 -9.51 -3.77 -2.05
CA LEU A 88 -8.13 -3.74 -2.54
C LEU A 88 -7.14 -4.13 -1.44
N THR A 89 -7.38 -3.69 -0.21
CA THR A 89 -6.52 -4.05 0.94
C THR A 89 -6.69 -5.52 1.32
N ARG A 90 -7.92 -6.01 1.36
CA ARG A 90 -8.22 -7.43 1.64
C ARG A 90 -7.51 -8.34 0.64
N LEU A 91 -7.59 -8.03 -0.64
CA LEU A 91 -6.98 -8.82 -1.71
C LEU A 91 -5.45 -8.84 -1.59
N ARG A 92 -4.82 -7.72 -1.25
CA ARG A 92 -3.37 -7.68 -1.03
C ARG A 92 -2.95 -8.55 0.15
N ILE A 93 -3.70 -8.51 1.24
CA ILE A 93 -3.42 -9.35 2.42
C ILE A 93 -3.53 -10.84 2.07
N GLU A 94 -4.59 -11.23 1.37
CA GLU A 94 -4.77 -12.62 0.96
C GLU A 94 -3.69 -13.09 0.01
N TYR A 95 -3.30 -12.25 -0.95
CA TYR A 95 -2.21 -12.55 -1.86
C TYR A 95 -0.88 -12.75 -1.11
N ALA A 96 -0.59 -11.86 -0.16
CA ALA A 96 0.61 -11.96 0.66
C ALA A 96 0.65 -13.26 1.46
N LYS A 97 -0.46 -13.65 2.07
CA LYS A 97 -0.57 -14.93 2.80
C LYS A 97 -0.35 -16.12 1.87
N ALA A 98 -1.00 -16.13 0.72
CA ALA A 98 -0.90 -17.22 -0.25
C ALA A 98 0.52 -17.38 -0.82
N HIS A 99 1.31 -16.30 -0.85
CA HIS A 99 2.68 -16.29 -1.38
C HIS A 99 3.74 -16.32 -0.27
N GLY A 100 3.35 -16.63 0.96
CA GLY A 100 4.27 -16.90 2.05
C GLY A 100 5.05 -15.70 2.57
N LEU A 101 4.49 -14.49 2.48
CA LEU A 101 5.11 -13.32 3.08
C LEU A 101 5.09 -13.44 4.61
N ASP A 102 6.12 -12.92 5.25
CA ASP A 102 6.25 -12.95 6.71
C ASP A 102 5.50 -11.80 7.39
N LEU A 103 5.56 -10.62 6.78
CA LEU A 103 5.02 -9.40 7.36
C LEU A 103 4.62 -8.41 6.25
N LEU A 104 3.51 -7.72 6.47
CA LEU A 104 3.13 -6.54 5.71
C LEU A 104 3.29 -5.31 6.57
N TYR A 105 3.76 -4.21 5.97
CA TYR A 105 3.83 -2.93 6.65
C TYR A 105 3.32 -1.82 5.73
N ALA A 106 2.98 -0.70 6.32
CA ALA A 106 2.53 0.49 5.61
C ALA A 106 3.06 1.74 6.28
N VAL A 107 3.42 2.72 5.47
CA VAL A 107 3.95 4.00 5.90
C VAL A 107 2.98 5.08 5.46
N ILE A 108 2.37 5.77 6.42
CA ILE A 108 1.29 6.72 6.17
C ILE A 108 1.72 8.10 6.62
N LYS A 109 1.46 9.10 5.78
CA LYS A 109 1.65 10.51 6.17
C LYS A 109 0.79 10.85 7.37
N ASP A 110 1.31 11.73 8.22
CA ASP A 110 0.55 12.34 9.30
C ASP A 110 -0.76 12.94 8.75
N HIS A 111 -1.84 12.82 9.52
CA HIS A 111 -3.19 13.27 9.19
C HIS A 111 -3.93 12.48 8.10
N ASN A 112 -3.39 11.41 7.56
CA ASN A 112 -4.12 10.54 6.64
C ASN A 112 -4.97 9.52 7.42
N GLU A 113 -6.04 10.01 8.02
CA GLU A 113 -6.91 9.21 8.89
C GLU A 113 -7.67 8.12 8.14
N ALA A 114 -8.05 8.36 6.89
CA ALA A 114 -8.76 7.38 6.08
C ALA A 114 -7.89 6.13 5.83
N SER A 115 -6.63 6.31 5.47
CA SER A 115 -5.69 5.20 5.29
C SER A 115 -5.41 4.48 6.60
N ALA A 116 -5.22 5.22 7.69
CA ALA A 116 -5.00 4.63 9.02
C ALA A 116 -6.20 3.77 9.45
N SER A 117 -7.41 4.29 9.30
CA SER A 117 -8.65 3.57 9.63
C SER A 117 -8.78 2.28 8.81
N ASN A 118 -8.52 2.34 7.51
CA ASN A 118 -8.57 1.17 6.65
C ASN A 118 -7.57 0.08 7.11
N LEU A 119 -6.36 0.46 7.49
CA LEU A 119 -5.37 -0.49 7.99
C LEU A 119 -5.81 -1.12 9.32
N VAL A 120 -6.26 -0.32 10.26
CA VAL A 120 -6.69 -0.80 11.59
C VAL A 120 -7.88 -1.75 11.46
N GLN A 121 -8.83 -1.45 10.58
CA GLN A 121 -9.97 -2.34 10.31
C GLN A 121 -9.55 -3.71 9.77
N HIS A 122 -8.41 -3.79 9.07
CA HIS A 122 -7.85 -5.05 8.56
C HIS A 122 -6.94 -5.77 9.56
N GLY A 123 -6.74 -5.19 10.76
CA GLY A 123 -5.92 -5.82 11.79
C GLY A 123 -4.47 -5.35 11.84
N PHE A 124 -4.11 -4.30 11.12
CA PHE A 124 -2.79 -3.67 11.26
C PHE A 124 -2.69 -2.95 12.59
N VAL A 125 -1.48 -2.96 13.16
CA VAL A 125 -1.15 -2.31 14.42
C VAL A 125 -0.15 -1.20 14.15
N ARG A 126 -0.34 -0.04 14.80
CA ARG A 126 0.62 1.05 14.70
C ARG A 126 1.88 0.71 15.51
N TYR A 127 3.02 0.70 14.81
CA TYR A 127 4.33 0.51 15.44
C TYR A 127 4.84 1.79 16.08
N GLY A 128 4.71 2.91 15.37
CA GLY A 128 5.16 4.20 15.87
C GLY A 128 5.18 5.28 14.81
N TRP A 129 5.66 6.44 15.22
CA TRP A 129 5.85 7.61 14.37
C TRP A 129 7.33 7.82 14.14
N PHE A 130 7.71 8.09 12.90
CA PHE A 130 9.10 8.28 12.52
C PHE A 130 9.23 9.50 11.61
N TYR A 131 10.33 10.24 11.76
CA TYR A 131 10.66 11.31 10.86
C TYR A 131 11.12 10.75 9.50
N SER A 132 10.81 11.49 8.44
CA SER A 132 11.37 11.20 7.12
C SER A 132 12.91 11.23 7.17
N LEU A 133 13.54 10.46 6.30
CA LEU A 133 15.00 10.51 6.11
C LEU A 133 15.48 11.83 5.50
N SER A 134 14.57 12.55 4.81
CA SER A 134 14.84 13.91 4.36
C SER A 134 14.74 14.88 5.55
N ASN A 135 15.48 16.00 5.51
CA ASN A 135 15.42 17.04 6.54
C ASN A 135 14.15 17.88 6.46
N SER A 136 13.05 17.29 5.99
CA SER A 136 11.78 18.01 5.81
C SER A 136 10.97 18.18 7.10
N GLY A 137 11.32 17.45 8.16
CA GLY A 137 10.52 17.40 9.40
C GLY A 137 9.20 16.65 9.27
N LEU A 138 8.93 16.03 8.13
CA LEU A 138 7.72 15.24 7.91
C LEU A 138 7.72 14.00 8.80
N LYS A 139 6.55 13.71 9.36
CA LYS A 139 6.31 12.54 10.20
C LYS A 139 5.45 11.52 9.47
N PHE A 140 5.77 10.25 9.67
CA PHE A 140 5.02 9.13 9.11
C PHE A 140 4.68 8.14 10.20
N ALA A 141 3.45 7.65 10.18
CA ALA A 141 3.02 6.53 11.00
C ALA A 141 3.36 5.22 10.29
N TRP A 142 3.96 4.30 11.00
CA TRP A 142 4.29 2.97 10.52
C TRP A 142 3.34 1.95 11.14
N TYR A 143 2.72 1.14 10.29
CA TYR A 143 1.80 0.07 10.67
C TYR A 143 2.33 -1.27 10.17
N PHE A 144 2.00 -2.34 10.87
CA PHE A 144 2.40 -3.67 10.44
C PHE A 144 1.32 -4.71 10.74
N MET A 145 1.41 -5.82 10.05
CA MET A 145 0.65 -7.04 10.29
C MET A 145 1.59 -8.23 10.09
N THR A 146 1.71 -9.10 11.08
CA THR A 146 2.46 -10.35 10.96
C THR A 146 1.61 -11.41 10.25
N LEU A 147 2.22 -12.13 9.32
CA LEU A 147 1.58 -13.21 8.58
C LEU A 147 2.18 -14.56 8.94
N ALA A 148 3.48 -14.61 9.26
CA ALA A 148 4.17 -15.84 9.67
C ALA A 148 4.02 -16.06 11.18
N GLU A 149 3.75 -17.31 11.57
CA GLU A 149 3.71 -17.68 12.99
C GLU A 149 5.10 -17.59 13.62
N GLY A 150 5.16 -17.16 14.87
CA GLY A 150 6.40 -17.08 15.64
C GLY A 150 7.37 -15.99 15.21
N LEU A 151 6.94 -15.08 14.33
CA LEU A 151 7.77 -13.96 13.89
C LEU A 151 7.94 -12.95 15.02
N ASP A 152 9.18 -12.55 15.29
CA ASP A 152 9.47 -11.42 16.18
C ASP A 152 9.28 -10.12 15.42
N ALA A 153 8.07 -9.57 15.50
CA ALA A 153 7.70 -8.35 14.78
C ALA A 153 8.54 -7.15 15.22
N GLU A 154 8.93 -7.07 16.50
CA GLU A 154 9.75 -5.97 17.01
C GLU A 154 11.10 -5.92 16.30
N VAL A 155 11.77 -7.05 16.17
CA VAL A 155 13.06 -7.14 15.48
C VAL A 155 12.92 -6.73 14.00
N VAL A 156 11.88 -7.23 13.32
CA VAL A 156 11.64 -6.89 11.91
C VAL A 156 11.38 -5.40 11.76
N MET A 157 10.49 -4.83 12.58
CA MET A 157 10.12 -3.42 12.48
C MET A 157 11.27 -2.49 12.85
N GLN A 158 12.10 -2.84 13.84
CA GLN A 158 13.33 -2.09 14.14
C GLN A 158 14.24 -2.02 12.93
N THR A 159 14.42 -3.13 12.24
CA THR A 159 15.27 -3.20 11.05
C THR A 159 14.68 -2.38 9.89
N LEU A 160 13.36 -2.48 9.66
CA LEU A 160 12.69 -1.75 8.57
C LEU A 160 12.67 -0.24 8.79
N THR A 161 12.55 0.22 10.03
CA THR A 161 12.51 1.65 10.35
C THR A 161 13.90 2.29 10.44
N HIS A 162 14.95 1.50 10.70
CA HIS A 162 16.32 2.01 10.76
C HIS A 162 16.76 2.64 9.42
N PRO A 163 17.45 3.78 9.39
CA PRO A 163 17.95 4.59 10.51
C PRO A 163 17.04 5.80 10.87
N ARG A 164 15.74 5.70 10.64
CA ARG A 164 14.81 6.81 10.90
C ARG A 164 14.72 7.09 12.40
N ARG A 165 14.63 8.38 12.73
CA ARG A 165 14.45 8.80 14.11
C ARG A 165 12.97 8.70 14.49
N ARG A 166 12.71 8.02 15.61
CA ARG A 166 11.37 7.91 16.18
C ARG A 166 10.92 9.27 16.74
N CYS A 167 9.66 9.60 16.51
CA CYS A 167 9.05 10.79 17.13
C CYS A 167 8.65 10.46 18.57
N GLU A 168 8.90 11.42 19.46
CA GLU A 168 8.44 11.35 20.85
C GLU A 168 6.96 11.73 20.97
#